data_5e1981119b9cee4dec601c3531ec37d4
#
_entry.id   5e1981119b9cee4dec601c3531ec37d4
#
_cell.length_a   1.000
_cell.length_b   1.000
_cell.length_c   1.000
_cell.angle_alpha   90.00
_cell.angle_beta   90.00
_cell.angle_gamma   90.00
#
_symmetry.space_group_name_H-M   'P 1'
#
loop_
_entity.id
_entity.type
_entity.pdbx_description
1 polymer ?
#
loop_
_entity_poly.entity_id
_entity_poly.type
_entity_poly.pdbx_seq_one_letter_code
_entity_poly.pdbx_strand_id
1 'polypeptide(L)'
;MVTVQSGDPRLTDRTGHERLATTDPLTRSVYLNSALRPPLLDRVLLHEVAHAVTISHGLLTTLRSKLPTDTWVHAEEWSAQLMENYALEAVRAASEALGRPVCVRGICWP
;
A
#
# COMPACT_ATOMS: atom_id res chain seq x y z
N MET A 1 -7.45 10.36 2.27
CA MET A 1 -6.93 10.30 0.90
C MET A 1 -7.07 11.66 0.24
N VAL A 2 -6.03 12.11 -0.44
CA VAL A 2 -6.01 13.45 -1.08
C VAL A 2 -5.54 13.29 -2.52
N THR A 3 -6.23 13.92 -3.46
CA THR A 3 -5.77 14.02 -4.85
C THR A 3 -5.08 15.36 -5.06
N VAL A 4 -3.91 15.34 -5.71
CA VAL A 4 -3.10 16.53 -5.99
C VAL A 4 -2.68 16.54 -7.45
N GLN A 5 -2.38 17.73 -7.97
CA GLN A 5 -1.95 17.89 -9.37
C GLN A 5 -0.55 17.34 -9.59
N SER A 6 -0.27 16.94 -10.83
CA SER A 6 1.08 16.59 -11.25
C SER A 6 2.04 17.74 -10.96
N GLY A 7 3.23 17.41 -10.47
CA GLY A 7 4.22 18.40 -10.08
C GLY A 7 4.06 18.96 -8.66
N ASP A 8 3.02 18.54 -7.93
CA ASP A 8 2.85 18.95 -6.53
C ASP A 8 4.05 18.48 -5.70
N PRO A 9 4.65 19.34 -4.84
CA PRO A 9 5.81 18.97 -4.01
C PRO A 9 5.59 17.75 -3.14
N ARG A 10 4.34 17.44 -2.76
CA ARG A 10 4.01 16.25 -1.95
C ARG A 10 4.23 14.95 -2.71
N LEU A 11 4.28 14.99 -4.05
CA LEU A 11 4.58 13.84 -4.90
C LEU A 11 6.06 13.75 -5.26
N THR A 12 6.88 14.67 -4.79
CA THR A 12 8.32 14.71 -5.10
C THR A 12 9.10 14.08 -3.95
N ASP A 13 9.95 13.11 -4.26
CA ASP A 13 10.81 12.47 -3.27
C ASP A 13 12.08 13.32 -2.99
N ARG A 14 12.94 12.81 -2.08
CA ARG A 14 14.17 13.52 -1.68
C ARG A 14 15.16 13.69 -2.81
N THR A 15 15.07 12.89 -3.87
CA THR A 15 15.95 12.94 -5.04
C THR A 15 15.41 13.84 -6.14
N GLY A 16 14.22 14.43 -5.95
CA GLY A 16 13.55 15.27 -6.92
C GLY A 16 12.72 14.52 -7.95
N HIS A 17 12.60 13.19 -7.83
CA HIS A 17 11.76 12.38 -8.70
C HIS A 17 10.30 12.52 -8.31
N GLU A 18 9.43 12.70 -9.30
CA GLU A 18 7.99 12.70 -9.09
C GLU A 18 7.47 11.26 -8.93
N ARG A 19 6.59 11.07 -7.94
CA ARG A 19 5.89 9.81 -7.69
C ARG A 19 4.44 9.94 -8.14
N LEU A 20 3.83 8.80 -8.50
CA LEU A 20 2.40 8.76 -8.81
C LEU A 20 1.54 8.92 -7.55
N ALA A 21 2.07 8.49 -6.40
CA ALA A 21 1.42 8.61 -5.12
C ALA A 21 2.46 8.53 -4.00
N THR A 22 2.07 8.95 -2.81
CA THR A 22 2.90 8.82 -1.61
C THR A 22 2.02 8.74 -0.37
N THR A 23 2.53 8.07 0.66
CA THR A 23 1.88 7.98 1.98
C THR A 23 2.68 8.83 2.96
N ASP A 24 2.00 9.79 3.62
CA ASP A 24 2.58 10.60 4.67
C ASP A 24 2.14 10.07 6.04
N PRO A 25 3.05 9.47 6.82
CA PRO A 25 2.69 8.94 8.13
C PRO A 25 2.36 10.01 9.16
N LEU A 26 2.90 11.23 9.01
CA LEU A 26 2.69 12.32 9.96
C LEU A 26 1.27 12.88 9.86
N THR A 27 0.78 13.07 8.65
CA THR A 27 -0.57 13.57 8.39
C THR A 27 -1.60 12.46 8.25
N ARG A 28 -1.16 11.20 8.21
CA ARG A 28 -1.99 10.01 7.97
C ARG A 28 -2.78 10.12 6.68
N SER A 29 -2.11 10.59 5.65
CA SER A 29 -2.73 10.87 4.36
C SER A 29 -2.01 10.12 3.24
N VAL A 30 -2.77 9.69 2.25
CA VAL A 30 -2.27 9.19 0.98
C VAL A 30 -2.53 10.26 -0.07
N TYR A 31 -1.48 10.71 -0.74
CA TYR A 31 -1.55 11.67 -1.82
C TYR A 31 -1.45 10.95 -3.15
N LEU A 32 -2.43 11.18 -4.02
CA LEU A 32 -2.51 10.57 -5.35
C LEU A 32 -2.46 11.64 -6.43
N ASN A 33 -1.73 11.38 -7.51
CA ASN A 33 -1.76 12.23 -8.68
C ASN A 33 -3.17 12.20 -9.28
N SER A 34 -3.79 13.38 -9.44
CA SER A 34 -5.16 13.52 -9.94
C SER A 34 -5.34 13.05 -11.39
N ALA A 35 -4.23 12.86 -12.13
CA ALA A 35 -4.27 12.33 -13.49
C ALA A 35 -4.40 10.80 -13.55
N LEU A 36 -4.26 10.10 -12.42
CA LEU A 36 -4.38 8.64 -12.39
C LEU A 36 -5.80 8.18 -12.76
N ARG A 37 -5.86 7.13 -13.56
CA ARG A 37 -7.11 6.49 -14.00
C ARG A 37 -6.99 4.98 -13.87
N PRO A 38 -8.12 4.26 -13.73
CA PRO A 38 -8.10 2.80 -13.75
C PRO A 38 -7.50 2.26 -15.06
N PRO A 39 -6.82 1.12 -15.03
CA PRO A 39 -6.58 0.26 -13.87
C PRO A 39 -5.39 0.67 -13.00
N LEU A 40 -4.55 1.59 -13.47
CA LEU A 40 -3.34 2.01 -12.74
C LEU A 40 -3.68 2.67 -11.40
N LEU A 41 -4.74 3.47 -11.36
CA LEU A 41 -5.20 4.10 -10.12
C LEU A 41 -5.41 3.08 -9.01
N ASP A 42 -6.10 1.99 -9.32
CA ASP A 42 -6.45 0.95 -8.34
C ASP A 42 -5.20 0.27 -7.78
N ARG A 43 -4.23 -0.04 -8.64
CA ARG A 43 -2.96 -0.65 -8.24
C ARG A 43 -2.14 0.28 -7.35
N VAL A 44 -2.00 1.53 -7.77
CA VAL A 44 -1.23 2.54 -7.04
C VAL A 44 -1.87 2.80 -5.68
N LEU A 45 -3.19 2.94 -5.61
CA LEU A 45 -3.91 3.13 -4.35
C LEU A 45 -3.71 1.94 -3.41
N LEU A 46 -3.85 0.72 -3.91
CA LEU A 46 -3.67 -0.48 -3.09
C LEU A 46 -2.23 -0.56 -2.54
N HIS A 47 -1.24 -0.21 -3.34
CA HIS A 47 0.16 -0.16 -2.91
C HIS A 47 0.36 0.85 -1.75
N GLU A 48 -0.16 2.06 -1.89
CA GLU A 48 -0.06 3.10 -0.86
C GLU A 48 -0.86 2.76 0.39
N VAL A 49 -2.03 2.17 0.24
CA VAL A 49 -2.83 1.71 1.38
C VAL A 49 -2.10 0.60 2.13
N ALA A 50 -1.36 -0.27 1.45
CA ALA A 50 -0.53 -1.27 2.11
C ALA A 50 0.53 -0.62 3.01
N HIS A 51 1.20 0.44 2.55
CA HIS A 51 2.11 1.22 3.39
C HIS A 51 1.37 1.82 4.59
N ALA A 52 0.21 2.42 4.37
CA ALA A 52 -0.58 3.06 5.43
C ALA A 52 -1.01 2.04 6.49
N VAL A 53 -1.43 0.86 6.10
CA VAL A 53 -1.81 -0.22 7.03
C VAL A 53 -0.60 -0.67 7.83
N THR A 54 0.54 -0.87 7.19
CA THR A 54 1.79 -1.25 7.86
C THR A 54 2.20 -0.23 8.91
N ILE A 55 2.10 1.05 8.59
CA ILE A 55 2.42 2.15 9.51
C ILE A 55 1.41 2.20 10.66
N SER A 56 0.11 2.13 10.38
CA SER A 56 -0.95 2.28 11.38
C SER A 56 -0.92 1.20 12.46
N HIS A 57 -0.50 0.00 12.10
CA HIS A 57 -0.42 -1.13 13.03
C HIS A 57 0.95 -1.29 13.68
N GLY A 58 1.87 -0.36 13.46
CA GLY A 58 3.22 -0.43 14.01
C GLY A 58 4.07 -1.57 13.44
N LEU A 59 3.69 -2.12 12.29
CA LEU A 59 4.37 -3.26 11.69
C LEU A 59 5.77 -2.93 11.19
N LEU A 60 6.05 -1.65 10.89
CA LEU A 60 7.39 -1.22 10.50
C LEU A 60 8.40 -1.44 11.63
N THR A 61 8.02 -1.15 12.87
CA THR A 61 8.88 -1.39 14.03
C THR A 61 9.20 -2.87 14.16
N THR A 62 8.20 -3.73 14.00
CA THR A 62 8.38 -5.18 14.04
C THR A 62 9.28 -5.66 12.91
N LEU A 63 9.06 -5.19 11.69
CA LEU A 63 9.87 -5.55 10.53
C LEU A 63 11.34 -5.16 10.75
N ARG A 64 11.57 -3.92 11.17
CA ARG A 64 12.91 -3.37 11.41
C ARG A 64 13.64 -4.09 12.53
N SER A 65 12.94 -4.59 13.52
CA SER A 65 13.56 -5.35 14.61
C SER A 65 14.08 -6.72 14.17
N LYS A 66 13.62 -7.23 13.03
CA LYS A 66 13.93 -8.57 12.54
C LYS A 66 14.91 -8.58 11.37
N LEU A 67 15.20 -7.43 10.77
CA LEU A 67 16.01 -7.33 9.56
C LEU A 67 17.17 -6.36 9.71
N PRO A 68 18.28 -6.59 8.98
CA PRO A 68 19.37 -5.63 8.90
C PRO A 68 18.91 -4.29 8.34
N THR A 69 19.49 -3.19 8.82
CA THR A 69 19.09 -1.81 8.46
C THR A 69 19.11 -1.55 6.96
N ASP A 70 20.08 -2.09 6.24
CA ASP A 70 20.26 -1.88 4.80
C ASP A 70 19.17 -2.58 3.96
N THR A 71 18.36 -3.45 4.55
CA THR A 71 17.27 -4.15 3.86
C THR A 71 15.89 -3.55 4.12
N TRP A 72 15.74 -2.59 5.02
CA TRP A 72 14.43 -2.11 5.47
C TRP A 72 13.57 -1.55 4.35
N VAL A 73 14.14 -0.69 3.50
CA VAL A 73 13.38 -0.07 2.40
C VAL A 73 12.90 -1.11 1.40
N HIS A 74 13.78 -2.04 1.03
CA HIS A 74 13.43 -3.11 0.11
C HIS A 74 12.35 -4.04 0.65
N ALA A 75 12.43 -4.40 1.93
CA ALA A 75 11.45 -5.26 2.57
C ALA A 75 10.08 -4.60 2.65
N GLU A 76 10.03 -3.31 2.98
CA GLU A 76 8.79 -2.53 3.02
C GLU A 76 8.15 -2.42 1.63
N GLU A 77 8.94 -2.07 0.61
CA GLU A 77 8.47 -1.99 -0.76
C GLU A 77 8.01 -3.35 -1.29
N TRP A 78 8.74 -4.41 -0.97
CA TRP A 78 8.35 -5.76 -1.37
C TRP A 78 7.02 -6.17 -0.75
N SER A 79 6.78 -5.84 0.52
CA SER A 79 5.51 -6.11 1.20
C SER A 79 4.34 -5.40 0.52
N ALA A 80 4.53 -4.13 0.14
CA ALA A 80 3.50 -3.37 -0.56
C ALA A 80 3.23 -3.93 -1.96
N GLN A 81 4.26 -4.34 -2.69
CA GLN A 81 4.13 -4.97 -4.00
C GLN A 81 3.42 -6.32 -3.91
N LEU A 82 3.70 -7.11 -2.87
CA LEU A 82 3.03 -8.38 -2.64
C LEU A 82 1.52 -8.18 -2.45
N MET A 83 1.14 -7.20 -1.65
CA MET A 83 -0.25 -6.83 -1.42
C MET A 83 -0.91 -6.37 -2.73
N GLU A 84 -0.26 -5.47 -3.46
CA GLU A 84 -0.75 -4.94 -4.73
C GLU A 84 -1.04 -6.04 -5.75
N ASN A 85 -0.13 -7.00 -5.88
CA ASN A 85 -0.19 -7.99 -6.95
C ASN A 85 -0.97 -9.25 -6.60
N TYR A 86 -1.00 -9.65 -5.32
CA TYR A 86 -1.44 -10.99 -4.96
C TYR A 86 -2.50 -11.07 -3.85
N ALA A 87 -2.81 -9.99 -3.15
CA ALA A 87 -3.78 -10.05 -2.06
C ALA A 87 -5.16 -10.51 -2.55
N LEU A 88 -5.61 -9.99 -3.68
CA LEU A 88 -6.91 -10.36 -4.26
C LEU A 88 -6.94 -11.83 -4.67
N GLU A 89 -5.87 -12.32 -5.27
CA GLU A 89 -5.74 -13.74 -5.64
C GLU A 89 -5.81 -14.64 -4.43
N ALA A 90 -5.10 -14.29 -3.35
CA ALA A 90 -5.12 -15.05 -2.11
C ALA A 90 -6.53 -15.12 -1.51
N VAL A 91 -7.24 -14.00 -1.47
CA VAL A 91 -8.62 -13.93 -0.92
C VAL A 91 -9.58 -14.74 -1.79
N ARG A 92 -9.46 -14.64 -3.11
CA ARG A 92 -10.29 -15.43 -4.03
C ARG A 92 -10.07 -16.93 -3.85
N ALA A 93 -8.81 -17.37 -3.80
CA ALA A 93 -8.48 -18.78 -3.61
C ALA A 93 -9.03 -19.31 -2.30
N ALA A 94 -8.92 -18.54 -1.23
CA ALA A 94 -9.49 -18.92 0.07
C ALA A 94 -11.01 -19.02 0.03
N SER A 95 -11.69 -18.09 -0.62
CA SER A 95 -13.15 -18.08 -0.77
C SER A 95 -13.63 -19.28 -1.59
N GLU A 96 -12.93 -19.62 -2.65
CA GLU A 96 -13.23 -20.80 -3.46
C GLU A 96 -13.08 -22.09 -2.65
N ALA A 97 -12.00 -22.20 -1.88
CA ALA A 97 -11.77 -23.37 -1.02
C ALA A 97 -12.84 -23.54 0.04
N LEU A 98 -13.37 -22.43 0.58
CA LEU A 98 -14.43 -22.47 1.59
C LEU A 98 -15.83 -22.65 1.00
N GLY A 99 -16.01 -22.38 -0.29
CA GLY A 99 -17.34 -22.33 -0.92
C GLY A 99 -18.19 -21.16 -0.43
N ARG A 100 -17.60 -20.13 0.14
CA ARG A 100 -18.23 -18.91 0.63
C ARG A 100 -17.21 -17.78 0.73
N PRO A 101 -17.65 -16.50 0.86
CA PRO A 101 -16.72 -15.40 1.11
C PRO A 101 -15.87 -15.64 2.35
N VAL A 102 -14.58 -15.42 2.24
CA VAL A 102 -13.67 -15.50 3.39
C VAL A 102 -13.91 -14.32 4.31
N CYS A 103 -13.99 -14.60 5.61
CA CYS A 103 -14.19 -13.56 6.63
C CYS A 103 -13.06 -13.63 7.65
N VAL A 104 -12.48 -12.48 7.97
CA VAL A 104 -11.43 -12.35 8.99
C VAL A 104 -11.80 -11.17 9.88
N ARG A 105 -11.85 -11.41 11.19
CA ARG A 105 -12.17 -10.38 12.20
C ARG A 105 -13.47 -9.63 11.90
N GLY A 106 -14.50 -10.36 11.45
CA GLY A 106 -15.82 -9.80 11.14
C GLY A 106 -15.90 -9.08 9.79
N ILE A 107 -14.84 -9.04 9.02
CA ILE A 107 -14.79 -8.44 7.67
C ILE A 107 -14.80 -9.56 6.65
N CYS A 108 -15.79 -9.54 5.74
CA CYS A 108 -15.95 -10.56 4.73
C CYS A 108 -15.64 -10.01 3.35
N TRP A 109 -14.94 -10.80 2.56
CA TRP A 109 -14.71 -10.50 1.15
C TRP A 109 -15.98 -10.78 0.37
N PRO A 110 -16.45 -9.79 -0.43
CA PRO A 110 -17.68 -9.96 -1.23
C PRO A 110 -17.52 -10.96 -2.38
#